data_f63c89645604cf7fc9b1e823162f95df
#
_entry.id   f63c89645604cf7fc9b1e823162f95df
#
_cell.length_a   1.000
_cell.length_b   1.000
_cell.length_c   1.000
_cell.angle_alpha   90.00
_cell.angle_beta   90.00
_cell.angle_gamma   90.00
#
_symmetry.space_group_name_H-M   'P 1'
#
loop_
_entity.id
_entity.type
_entity.pdbx_description
1 polymer ?
#
loop_
_entity_poly.entity_id
_entity_poly.type
_entity_poly.pdbx_seq_one_letter_code
_entity_poly.pdbx_strand_id
1 'polypeptide(L)'
;KTNIRLKNYELAIENLRPLARKLISKNKYFSIANATVADAFMKLKKEDSTLYYIKRAAKNESKKMLKARYLFLTGQLFESIKEKDSAQWAYKQIIDLNRKAPRKFFVQALLKQNLLDTSLAYSYHIESLEKMLKNYENDPYEHFIYRALAELYFKQKKDSIGLSYLEKSLESVSLDSYTKIENLKFLADHHLKKGNYVVSGGFLDKLLSIYEKNSTQYKRAKRKRENLNEVISYEKTAQNTDSIIKLALLDKDEQFIYFENYINLKRQKEIQKLKEAEESANSQSINRLKTAFYFYNPNQLLKGRQTFLTVWGDRPNLDNWRSSEAILAPKEFTIQDKKKSDNFFIIQETPESYVSLIPNKKEEIDSLILLNQQSYLQLGMIYKEKFNDFDLAQNRLKKALNLNPPNGIASQALYHLYRMAEKDSILIAETYRINLLNNYPDTPFAILLTDPKNYDLSKIKTPELLYEKVLKLFEDQKFSETLKEIELLTVISSGSRIEPKINLLKAHTIGRLEGISSWKKALNSVASKYSAFEEGIEAKNLIDKIESLQNLDDNSVIYKNYKWIFPFESSNNKAIDTFYSQIKRETSIYSNSLSVSKDNYNEDYVFIVIHGIRDL
;
A
#
# COMPACT_ATOMS: atom_id res chain seq x y z
N LYS A 1 22.88 -30.19 25.10
CA LYS A 1 21.86 -29.91 24.09
C LYS A 1 20.51 -29.56 24.70
N THR A 2 20.06 -30.35 25.71
CA THR A 2 18.79 -30.10 26.41
C THR A 2 18.74 -28.69 27.00
N ASN A 3 19.79 -28.27 27.72
CA ASN A 3 19.88 -26.92 28.29
C ASN A 3 19.82 -25.80 27.21
N ILE A 4 20.41 -26.04 26.03
CA ILE A 4 20.31 -25.09 24.90
C ILE A 4 18.87 -24.97 24.38
N ARG A 5 18.13 -26.11 24.29
CA ARG A 5 16.72 -26.13 23.91
C ARG A 5 15.83 -25.40 24.94
N LEU A 6 16.17 -25.53 26.21
CA LEU A 6 15.50 -24.83 27.33
C LEU A 6 15.95 -23.36 27.48
N LYS A 7 16.79 -22.86 26.57
CA LYS A 7 17.38 -21.52 26.57
C LYS A 7 18.33 -21.21 27.75
N ASN A 8 18.75 -22.20 28.49
CA ASN A 8 19.73 -22.10 29.59
C ASN A 8 21.16 -22.17 29.03
N TYR A 9 21.56 -21.15 28.28
CA TYR A 9 22.81 -21.17 27.50
C TYR A 9 24.04 -21.13 28.39
N GLU A 10 24.03 -20.35 29.47
CA GLU A 10 25.16 -20.21 30.41
C GLU A 10 25.42 -21.54 31.14
N LEU A 11 24.39 -22.18 31.65
CA LEU A 11 24.48 -23.47 32.26
C LEU A 11 24.99 -24.57 31.29
N ALA A 12 24.59 -24.47 30.02
CA ALA A 12 25.09 -25.36 28.97
C ALA A 12 26.60 -25.19 28.74
N ILE A 13 27.09 -23.95 28.77
CA ILE A 13 28.51 -23.61 28.62
C ILE A 13 29.28 -24.06 29.85
N GLU A 14 28.81 -23.77 31.04
CA GLU A 14 29.44 -24.16 32.30
C GLU A 14 29.68 -25.64 32.38
N ASN A 15 28.67 -26.43 32.06
CA ASN A 15 28.76 -27.92 32.12
C ASN A 15 29.62 -28.51 31.00
N LEU A 16 29.60 -27.94 29.78
CA LEU A 16 30.22 -28.56 28.62
C LEU A 16 31.62 -28.06 28.30
N ARG A 17 31.93 -26.81 28.68
CA ARG A 17 33.24 -26.20 28.41
C ARG A 17 34.43 -26.92 29.04
N PRO A 18 34.39 -27.36 30.33
CA PRO A 18 35.45 -28.18 30.92
C PRO A 18 35.66 -29.50 30.20
N LEU A 19 34.56 -30.15 29.80
CA LEU A 19 34.63 -31.40 29.04
C LEU A 19 35.27 -31.18 27.66
N ALA A 20 34.83 -30.15 26.91
CA ALA A 20 35.36 -29.84 25.60
C ALA A 20 36.87 -29.49 25.63
N ARG A 21 37.38 -28.97 26.77
CA ARG A 21 38.79 -28.68 26.98
C ARG A 21 39.61 -29.96 27.29
N LYS A 22 39.04 -30.88 28.08
CA LYS A 22 39.69 -32.14 28.47
C LYS A 22 39.74 -33.18 27.36
N LEU A 23 38.80 -33.14 26.41
CA LEU A 23 38.75 -34.08 25.31
C LEU A 23 39.96 -33.93 24.37
N ILE A 24 40.61 -35.02 24.04
CA ILE A 24 41.69 -35.07 23.06
C ILE A 24 41.09 -35.07 21.65
N SER A 25 41.79 -34.47 20.68
CA SER A 25 41.31 -34.31 19.29
C SER A 25 40.93 -35.63 18.58
N LYS A 26 41.54 -36.76 18.97
CA LYS A 26 41.22 -38.12 18.44
C LYS A 26 39.90 -38.70 19.00
N ASN A 27 39.33 -38.09 20.04
CA ASN A 27 38.11 -38.61 20.66
C ASN A 27 36.91 -38.34 19.74
N LYS A 28 36.07 -39.37 19.52
CA LYS A 28 34.88 -39.31 18.68
C LYS A 28 33.85 -38.21 19.10
N TYR A 29 33.87 -37.80 20.36
CA TYR A 29 32.98 -36.75 20.88
C TYR A 29 33.59 -35.35 20.83
N PHE A 30 34.85 -35.19 20.44
CA PHE A 30 35.54 -33.94 20.45
C PHE A 30 34.82 -32.86 19.57
N SER A 31 34.54 -33.20 18.31
CA SER A 31 33.89 -32.29 17.38
C SER A 31 32.48 -31.89 17.82
N ILE A 32 31.69 -32.87 18.28
CA ILE A 32 30.31 -32.59 18.70
C ILE A 32 30.25 -31.78 20.00
N ALA A 33 31.18 -32.00 20.95
CA ALA A 33 31.27 -31.21 22.17
C ALA A 33 31.61 -29.76 21.85
N ASN A 34 32.66 -29.53 21.06
CA ASN A 34 33.05 -28.16 20.63
C ASN A 34 31.95 -27.48 19.82
N ALA A 35 31.28 -28.17 18.88
CA ALA A 35 30.17 -27.62 18.11
C ALA A 35 28.97 -27.26 19.00
N THR A 36 28.70 -28.05 20.06
CA THR A 36 27.60 -27.74 20.99
C THR A 36 27.92 -26.52 21.88
N VAL A 37 29.19 -26.36 22.30
CA VAL A 37 29.63 -25.14 23.02
C VAL A 37 29.55 -23.94 22.11
N ALA A 38 29.96 -24.07 20.84
CA ALA A 38 29.83 -22.99 19.85
C ALA A 38 28.38 -22.55 19.64
N ASP A 39 27.42 -23.52 19.57
CA ASP A 39 26.00 -23.22 19.46
C ASP A 39 25.48 -22.40 20.65
N ALA A 40 25.90 -22.76 21.88
CA ALA A 40 25.52 -22.00 23.08
C ALA A 40 26.08 -20.56 23.06
N PHE A 41 27.35 -20.38 22.69
CA PHE A 41 27.95 -19.05 22.55
C PHE A 41 27.32 -18.22 21.43
N MET A 42 26.93 -18.85 20.33
CA MET A 42 26.22 -18.19 19.21
C MET A 42 24.87 -17.65 19.66
N LYS A 43 24.12 -18.43 20.49
CA LYS A 43 22.83 -17.96 21.09
C LYS A 43 23.02 -16.77 22.03
N LEU A 44 24.16 -16.67 22.69
CA LEU A 44 24.57 -15.53 23.53
C LEU A 44 25.20 -14.39 22.71
N LYS A 45 25.29 -14.50 21.38
CA LYS A 45 25.92 -13.52 20.47
C LYS A 45 27.40 -13.21 20.80
N LYS A 46 28.14 -14.18 21.34
CA LYS A 46 29.58 -14.09 21.61
C LYS A 46 30.35 -14.67 20.43
N GLU A 47 30.60 -13.85 19.41
CA GLU A 47 31.15 -14.28 18.10
C GLU A 47 32.54 -14.89 18.22
N ASP A 48 33.47 -14.26 18.95
CA ASP A 48 34.85 -14.74 19.12
C ASP A 48 34.91 -16.14 19.75
N SER A 49 34.13 -16.34 20.82
CA SER A 49 34.05 -17.63 21.48
C SER A 49 33.41 -18.69 20.57
N THR A 50 32.37 -18.30 19.82
CA THR A 50 31.72 -19.18 18.84
C THR A 50 32.72 -19.61 17.78
N LEU A 51 33.50 -18.66 17.23
CA LEU A 51 34.50 -18.92 16.20
C LEU A 51 35.62 -19.85 16.71
N TYR A 52 36.09 -19.63 17.92
CA TYR A 52 37.10 -20.50 18.54
C TYR A 52 36.66 -21.97 18.62
N TYR A 53 35.46 -22.21 19.13
CA TYR A 53 34.97 -23.57 19.31
C TYR A 53 34.53 -24.23 18.00
N ILE A 54 33.94 -23.49 17.06
CA ILE A 54 33.50 -24.06 15.78
C ILE A 54 34.69 -24.43 14.88
N LYS A 55 35.78 -23.64 14.88
CA LYS A 55 37.04 -24.00 14.20
C LYS A 55 37.62 -25.32 14.72
N ARG A 56 37.65 -25.49 16.03
CA ARG A 56 38.11 -26.75 16.65
C ARG A 56 37.23 -27.91 16.23
N ALA A 57 35.92 -27.72 16.20
CA ALA A 57 34.98 -28.75 15.73
C ALA A 57 35.22 -29.09 14.27
N ALA A 58 35.36 -28.09 13.38
CA ALA A 58 35.58 -28.29 11.95
C ALA A 58 36.88 -29.02 11.65
N LYS A 59 37.99 -28.65 12.33
CA LYS A 59 39.31 -29.23 12.10
C LYS A 59 39.34 -30.75 12.33
N ASN A 60 38.63 -31.22 13.34
CA ASN A 60 38.69 -32.60 13.80
C ASN A 60 37.47 -33.45 13.45
N GLU A 61 36.53 -32.92 12.65
CA GLU A 61 35.34 -33.67 12.23
C GLU A 61 35.70 -34.64 11.08
N SER A 62 35.38 -35.93 11.31
CA SER A 62 35.60 -37.00 10.32
C SER A 62 34.49 -37.06 9.27
N LYS A 63 33.24 -36.82 9.70
CA LYS A 63 32.06 -36.84 8.81
C LYS A 63 32.07 -35.64 7.90
N LYS A 64 32.31 -35.84 6.61
CA LYS A 64 32.46 -34.75 5.62
C LYS A 64 31.24 -33.81 5.56
N MET A 65 30.03 -34.37 5.76
CA MET A 65 28.81 -33.58 5.81
C MET A 65 28.79 -32.55 6.98
N LEU A 66 29.19 -32.99 8.17
CA LEU A 66 29.27 -32.12 9.35
C LEU A 66 30.47 -31.17 9.25
N LYS A 67 31.61 -31.66 8.72
CA LYS A 67 32.79 -30.82 8.47
C LYS A 67 32.46 -29.65 7.55
N ALA A 68 31.78 -29.91 6.43
CA ALA A 68 31.35 -28.86 5.51
C ALA A 68 30.43 -27.85 6.21
N ARG A 69 29.49 -28.29 7.02
CA ARG A 69 28.60 -27.41 7.80
C ARG A 69 29.37 -26.54 8.80
N TYR A 70 30.32 -27.10 9.52
CA TYR A 70 31.11 -26.35 10.50
C TYR A 70 32.05 -25.35 9.82
N LEU A 71 32.67 -25.73 8.71
CA LEU A 71 33.49 -24.84 7.90
C LEU A 71 32.66 -23.69 7.32
N PHE A 72 31.42 -23.97 6.88
CA PHE A 72 30.54 -22.93 6.35
C PHE A 72 30.17 -21.92 7.42
N LEU A 73 29.79 -22.38 8.63
CA LEU A 73 29.57 -21.50 9.78
C LEU A 73 30.82 -20.71 10.17
N THR A 74 32.00 -21.33 10.10
CA THR A 74 33.28 -20.64 10.34
C THR A 74 33.48 -19.49 9.33
N GLY A 75 33.22 -19.74 8.04
CA GLY A 75 33.31 -18.72 7.00
C GLY A 75 32.34 -17.56 7.23
N GLN A 76 31.08 -17.86 7.58
CA GLN A 76 30.08 -16.82 7.91
C GLN A 76 30.47 -15.97 9.12
N LEU A 77 31.06 -16.57 10.17
CA LEU A 77 31.55 -15.84 11.33
C LEU A 77 32.75 -14.95 10.98
N PHE A 78 33.65 -15.40 10.13
CA PHE A 78 34.73 -14.55 9.63
C PHE A 78 34.21 -13.39 8.78
N GLU A 79 33.15 -13.59 7.98
CA GLU A 79 32.47 -12.49 7.27
C GLU A 79 31.88 -11.45 8.26
N SER A 80 31.26 -11.92 9.38
CA SER A 80 30.65 -11.00 10.37
C SER A 80 31.68 -10.11 11.06
N ILE A 81 32.88 -10.64 11.32
CA ILE A 81 34.01 -9.86 11.88
C ILE A 81 34.88 -9.18 10.81
N LYS A 82 34.46 -9.21 9.53
CA LYS A 82 35.10 -8.59 8.38
C LYS A 82 36.49 -9.14 8.02
N GLU A 83 36.86 -10.34 8.46
CA GLU A 83 38.06 -11.04 8.06
C GLU A 83 37.88 -11.82 6.75
N LYS A 84 38.05 -11.15 5.61
CA LYS A 84 37.76 -11.72 4.28
C LYS A 84 38.64 -12.90 3.93
N ASP A 85 39.94 -12.80 4.18
CA ASP A 85 40.91 -13.85 3.82
C ASP A 85 40.67 -15.14 4.61
N SER A 86 40.36 -15.00 5.90
CA SER A 86 39.97 -16.13 6.77
C SER A 86 38.66 -16.76 6.33
N ALA A 87 37.67 -15.95 5.88
CA ALA A 87 36.42 -16.45 5.33
C ALA A 87 36.66 -17.23 4.02
N GLN A 88 37.44 -16.69 3.10
CA GLN A 88 37.80 -17.36 1.85
C GLN A 88 38.52 -18.68 2.10
N TRP A 89 39.47 -18.70 3.06
CA TRP A 89 40.12 -19.95 3.46
C TRP A 89 39.09 -21.00 3.93
N ALA A 90 38.14 -20.64 4.75
CA ALA A 90 37.10 -21.56 5.24
C ALA A 90 36.25 -22.11 4.11
N TYR A 91 35.82 -21.26 3.16
CA TYR A 91 35.04 -21.69 2.00
C TYR A 91 35.84 -22.55 1.04
N LYS A 92 37.12 -22.23 0.81
CA LYS A 92 38.03 -23.04 -0.01
C LYS A 92 38.14 -24.47 0.55
N GLN A 93 38.24 -24.64 1.87
CA GLN A 93 38.25 -25.97 2.49
C GLN A 93 37.00 -26.80 2.19
N ILE A 94 35.84 -26.15 1.99
CA ILE A 94 34.59 -26.86 1.59
C ILE A 94 34.69 -27.25 0.11
N ILE A 95 35.19 -26.38 -0.73
CA ILE A 95 35.35 -26.61 -2.18
C ILE A 95 36.30 -27.77 -2.40
N ASP A 96 37.40 -27.85 -1.66
CA ASP A 96 38.39 -28.92 -1.72
C ASP A 96 37.83 -30.29 -1.31
N LEU A 97 36.72 -30.34 -0.55
CA LEU A 97 36.02 -31.57 -0.29
C LEU A 97 35.30 -32.16 -1.53
N ASN A 98 35.11 -31.35 -2.58
CA ASN A 98 34.44 -31.73 -3.83
C ASN A 98 33.13 -32.48 -3.56
N ARG A 99 32.86 -33.60 -4.25
CA ARG A 99 31.63 -34.40 -4.11
C ARG A 99 31.42 -35.03 -2.73
N LYS A 100 32.41 -34.97 -1.81
CA LYS A 100 32.30 -35.44 -0.42
C LYS A 100 31.54 -34.46 0.46
N ALA A 101 31.45 -33.20 0.07
CA ALA A 101 30.60 -32.20 0.70
C ALA A 101 29.15 -32.27 0.16
N PRO A 102 28.12 -32.03 0.99
CA PRO A 102 26.77 -31.86 0.48
C PRO A 102 26.73 -30.73 -0.57
N ARG A 103 26.06 -30.96 -1.69
CA ARG A 103 26.04 -30.02 -2.83
C ARG A 103 25.64 -28.61 -2.43
N LYS A 104 24.67 -28.47 -1.52
CA LYS A 104 24.25 -27.17 -0.98
C LYS A 104 25.42 -26.34 -0.42
N PHE A 105 26.27 -26.93 0.42
CA PHE A 105 27.40 -26.22 1.00
C PHE A 105 28.51 -25.96 -0.02
N PHE A 106 28.71 -26.89 -0.95
CA PHE A 106 29.67 -26.70 -2.04
C PHE A 106 29.28 -25.50 -2.94
N VAL A 107 28.02 -25.46 -3.39
CA VAL A 107 27.49 -24.35 -4.20
C VAL A 107 27.60 -23.03 -3.44
N GLN A 108 27.10 -22.98 -2.21
CA GLN A 108 27.15 -21.74 -1.41
C GLN A 108 28.58 -21.29 -1.11
N ALA A 109 29.53 -22.21 -0.88
CA ALA A 109 30.95 -21.86 -0.68
C ALA A 109 31.56 -21.25 -1.95
N LEU A 110 31.26 -21.80 -3.14
CA LEU A 110 31.68 -21.22 -4.41
C LEU A 110 31.09 -19.81 -4.63
N LEU A 111 29.82 -19.63 -4.34
CA LEU A 111 29.15 -18.33 -4.43
C LEU A 111 29.82 -17.29 -3.53
N LYS A 112 30.06 -17.66 -2.27
CA LYS A 112 30.73 -16.80 -1.28
C LYS A 112 32.17 -16.47 -1.68
N GLN A 113 32.91 -17.43 -2.21
CA GLN A 113 34.25 -17.19 -2.70
C GLN A 113 34.25 -16.18 -3.84
N ASN A 114 33.37 -16.33 -4.86
CA ASN A 114 33.25 -15.38 -5.96
C ASN A 114 32.83 -13.97 -5.50
N LEU A 115 31.98 -13.87 -4.46
CA LEU A 115 31.52 -12.57 -3.94
C LEU A 115 32.56 -11.85 -3.08
N LEU A 116 33.43 -12.59 -2.40
CA LEU A 116 34.48 -12.06 -1.50
C LEU A 116 35.77 -11.76 -2.22
N ASP A 117 36.07 -12.47 -3.32
CA ASP A 117 37.29 -12.27 -4.09
C ASP A 117 37.22 -10.93 -4.85
N THR A 118 38.16 -10.06 -4.51
CA THR A 118 38.33 -8.75 -5.14
C THR A 118 39.58 -8.67 -6.01
N SER A 119 40.33 -9.78 -6.14
CA SER A 119 41.58 -9.83 -6.90
C SER A 119 41.34 -9.95 -8.41
N LEU A 120 40.21 -10.55 -8.80
CA LEU A 120 39.81 -10.77 -10.20
C LEU A 120 38.73 -9.79 -10.64
N ALA A 121 38.63 -9.58 -11.96
CA ALA A 121 37.60 -8.72 -12.51
C ALA A 121 36.19 -9.32 -12.31
N TYR A 122 35.17 -8.45 -12.14
CA TYR A 122 33.78 -8.89 -12.00
C TYR A 122 33.29 -9.78 -13.15
N SER A 123 33.78 -9.56 -14.38
CA SER A 123 33.46 -10.38 -15.56
C SER A 123 33.80 -11.85 -15.37
N TYR A 124 34.95 -12.14 -14.77
CA TYR A 124 35.37 -13.49 -14.45
C TYR A 124 34.41 -14.18 -13.46
N HIS A 125 34.05 -13.47 -12.40
CA HIS A 125 33.11 -13.99 -11.41
C HIS A 125 31.73 -14.23 -11.99
N ILE A 126 31.25 -13.33 -12.85
CA ILE A 126 29.96 -13.47 -13.54
C ILE A 126 29.98 -14.72 -14.45
N GLU A 127 31.01 -14.86 -15.27
CA GLU A 127 31.16 -16.02 -16.15
C GLU A 127 31.25 -17.34 -15.36
N SER A 128 31.97 -17.33 -14.22
CA SER A 128 32.03 -18.47 -13.30
C SER A 128 30.64 -18.87 -12.78
N LEU A 129 29.83 -17.90 -12.37
CA LEU A 129 28.48 -18.16 -11.87
C LEU A 129 27.51 -18.59 -12.99
N GLU A 130 27.64 -18.03 -14.19
CA GLU A 130 26.87 -18.46 -15.36
C GLU A 130 27.20 -19.90 -15.79
N LYS A 131 28.46 -20.30 -15.70
CA LYS A 131 28.87 -21.71 -15.87
C LYS A 131 28.25 -22.62 -14.84
N MET A 132 28.08 -22.15 -13.59
CA MET A 132 27.40 -22.91 -12.55
C MET A 132 25.91 -23.13 -12.86
N LEU A 133 25.22 -22.16 -13.49
CA LEU A 133 23.83 -22.31 -13.92
C LEU A 133 23.65 -23.35 -15.04
N LYS A 134 24.68 -23.58 -15.86
CA LYS A 134 24.62 -24.59 -16.95
C LYS A 134 24.76 -26.03 -16.43
N ASN A 135 25.11 -26.22 -15.17
CA ASN A 135 25.29 -27.54 -14.59
C ASN A 135 24.00 -27.99 -13.86
N TYR A 136 23.32 -28.98 -14.43
CA TYR A 136 22.07 -29.54 -13.92
C TYR A 136 22.10 -29.99 -12.45
N GLU A 137 23.29 -30.36 -11.92
CA GLU A 137 23.45 -30.67 -10.49
C GLU A 137 23.16 -29.46 -9.59
N ASN A 138 23.16 -28.25 -10.16
CA ASN A 138 22.90 -27.01 -9.44
C ASN A 138 21.47 -26.49 -9.58
N ASP A 139 20.61 -27.10 -10.40
CA ASP A 139 19.21 -26.69 -10.57
C ASP A 139 18.47 -26.48 -9.24
N PRO A 140 18.62 -27.35 -8.23
CA PRO A 140 17.99 -27.12 -6.92
C PRO A 140 18.53 -25.91 -6.16
N TYR A 141 19.59 -25.27 -6.64
CA TYR A 141 20.30 -24.17 -5.99
C TYR A 141 20.42 -22.92 -6.89
N GLU A 142 19.73 -22.89 -8.03
CA GLU A 142 19.79 -21.78 -8.98
C GLU A 142 19.40 -20.43 -8.37
N HIS A 143 18.42 -20.42 -7.44
CA HIS A 143 18.00 -19.22 -6.73
C HIS A 143 19.14 -18.54 -5.96
N PHE A 144 20.09 -19.31 -5.38
CA PHE A 144 21.28 -18.75 -4.76
C PHE A 144 22.25 -18.16 -5.80
N ILE A 145 22.38 -18.81 -6.96
CA ILE A 145 23.29 -18.35 -8.02
C ILE A 145 22.75 -17.07 -8.63
N TYR A 146 21.45 -16.99 -8.94
CA TYR A 146 20.80 -15.77 -9.42
C TYR A 146 20.97 -14.61 -8.42
N ARG A 147 20.80 -14.86 -7.13
CA ARG A 147 21.04 -13.85 -6.10
C ARG A 147 22.50 -13.36 -6.09
N ALA A 148 23.46 -14.28 -6.20
CA ALA A 148 24.89 -13.91 -6.23
C ALA A 148 25.24 -13.08 -7.49
N LEU A 149 24.69 -13.43 -8.66
CA LEU A 149 24.80 -12.63 -9.88
C LEU A 149 24.22 -11.23 -9.67
N ALA A 150 23.04 -11.12 -9.09
CA ALA A 150 22.43 -9.85 -8.75
C ALA A 150 23.35 -8.98 -7.88
N GLU A 151 23.95 -9.55 -6.82
CA GLU A 151 24.87 -8.84 -5.92
C GLU A 151 26.11 -8.32 -6.68
N LEU A 152 26.67 -9.09 -7.63
CA LEU A 152 27.81 -8.65 -8.45
C LEU A 152 27.42 -7.48 -9.37
N TYR A 153 26.23 -7.53 -9.98
CA TYR A 153 25.77 -6.45 -10.85
C TYR A 153 25.46 -5.17 -10.04
N PHE A 154 24.92 -5.29 -8.82
CA PHE A 154 24.74 -4.12 -7.94
C PHE A 154 26.07 -3.50 -7.52
N LYS A 155 27.13 -4.30 -7.27
CA LYS A 155 28.48 -3.80 -7.01
C LYS A 155 29.05 -3.02 -8.22
N GLN A 156 28.66 -3.39 -9.44
CA GLN A 156 29.01 -2.66 -10.67
C GLN A 156 28.10 -1.45 -10.95
N LYS A 157 27.14 -1.12 -10.09
CA LYS A 157 26.12 -0.07 -10.29
C LYS A 157 25.21 -0.32 -11.51
N LYS A 158 25.08 -1.57 -11.95
CA LYS A 158 24.17 -2.01 -13.02
C LYS A 158 22.86 -2.51 -12.43
N ASP A 159 22.12 -1.60 -11.80
CA ASP A 159 20.94 -1.93 -10.99
C ASP A 159 19.86 -2.68 -11.78
N SER A 160 19.58 -2.27 -13.02
CA SER A 160 18.52 -2.92 -13.84
C SER A 160 18.79 -4.41 -14.07
N ILE A 161 20.03 -4.77 -14.37
CA ILE A 161 20.41 -6.18 -14.57
C ILE A 161 20.37 -6.92 -13.24
N GLY A 162 20.86 -6.30 -12.16
CA GLY A 162 20.79 -6.88 -10.81
C GLY A 162 19.37 -7.18 -10.37
N LEU A 163 18.40 -6.27 -10.62
CA LEU A 163 16.99 -6.47 -10.35
C LEU A 163 16.42 -7.64 -11.14
N SER A 164 16.70 -7.75 -12.44
CA SER A 164 16.26 -8.87 -13.28
C SER A 164 16.74 -10.22 -12.74
N TYR A 165 18.00 -10.32 -12.27
CA TYR A 165 18.48 -11.55 -11.62
C TYR A 165 17.81 -11.83 -10.27
N LEU A 166 17.45 -10.82 -9.48
CA LEU A 166 16.67 -11.04 -8.25
C LEU A 166 15.26 -11.53 -8.54
N GLU A 167 14.63 -11.04 -9.61
CA GLU A 167 13.33 -11.52 -10.07
C GLU A 167 13.43 -13.01 -10.48
N LYS A 168 14.41 -13.39 -11.29
CA LYS A 168 14.69 -14.79 -11.62
C LYS A 168 14.92 -15.66 -10.37
N SER A 169 15.61 -15.12 -9.36
CA SER A 169 15.80 -15.82 -8.09
C SER A 169 14.46 -16.03 -7.35
N LEU A 170 13.53 -15.06 -7.42
CA LEU A 170 12.20 -15.17 -6.78
C LEU A 170 11.24 -16.10 -7.55
N GLU A 171 11.43 -16.27 -8.85
CA GLU A 171 10.64 -17.13 -9.73
C GLU A 171 11.13 -18.59 -9.74
N SER A 172 12.32 -18.84 -9.21
CA SER A 172 12.92 -20.18 -9.17
C SER A 172 12.03 -21.16 -8.38
N VAL A 173 11.77 -22.34 -8.98
CA VAL A 173 10.94 -23.41 -8.39
C VAL A 173 11.53 -23.94 -7.09
N SER A 174 12.86 -23.92 -6.96
CA SER A 174 13.59 -24.44 -5.80
C SER A 174 13.78 -23.41 -4.69
N LEU A 175 13.16 -22.23 -4.79
CA LEU A 175 13.33 -21.12 -3.86
C LEU A 175 13.00 -21.47 -2.41
N ASP A 176 13.97 -21.38 -1.53
CA ASP A 176 13.74 -21.56 -0.10
C ASP A 176 13.19 -20.28 0.57
N SER A 177 12.46 -20.47 1.67
CA SER A 177 11.82 -19.37 2.41
C SER A 177 12.81 -18.33 2.92
N TYR A 178 14.03 -18.71 3.29
CA TYR A 178 15.05 -17.78 3.77
C TYR A 178 15.53 -16.85 2.65
N THR A 179 15.89 -17.42 1.49
CA THR A 179 16.33 -16.64 0.32
C THR A 179 15.20 -15.72 -0.18
N LYS A 180 13.96 -16.23 -0.18
CA LYS A 180 12.79 -15.41 -0.52
C LYS A 180 12.67 -14.17 0.37
N ILE A 181 12.76 -14.35 1.68
CA ILE A 181 12.70 -13.25 2.65
C ILE A 181 13.84 -12.25 2.41
N GLU A 182 15.06 -12.73 2.23
CA GLU A 182 16.23 -11.85 2.04
C GLU A 182 16.16 -11.10 0.70
N ASN A 183 15.66 -11.72 -0.38
CA ASN A 183 15.44 -11.05 -1.66
C ASN A 183 14.38 -9.96 -1.55
N LEU A 184 13.23 -10.27 -0.91
CA LEU A 184 12.16 -9.29 -0.70
C LEU A 184 12.60 -8.12 0.18
N LYS A 185 13.40 -8.37 1.24
CA LYS A 185 14.00 -7.31 2.06
C LYS A 185 14.92 -6.40 1.25
N PHE A 186 15.80 -7.00 0.46
CA PHE A 186 16.71 -6.25 -0.38
C PHE A 186 15.95 -5.37 -1.37
N LEU A 187 14.94 -5.91 -2.06
CA LEU A 187 14.09 -5.17 -2.99
C LEU A 187 13.33 -4.03 -2.30
N ALA A 188 12.75 -4.30 -1.13
CA ALA A 188 12.07 -3.27 -0.37
C ALA A 188 13.01 -2.11 0.01
N ASP A 189 14.20 -2.42 0.53
CA ASP A 189 15.18 -1.41 0.95
C ASP A 189 15.82 -0.71 -0.27
N HIS A 190 16.04 -1.41 -1.40
CA HIS A 190 16.55 -0.82 -2.64
C HIS A 190 15.59 0.20 -3.24
N HIS A 191 14.31 -0.19 -3.39
CA HIS A 191 13.28 0.71 -3.90
C HIS A 191 13.00 1.87 -2.96
N LEU A 192 13.08 1.66 -1.63
CA LEU A 192 12.98 2.74 -0.65
C LEU A 192 14.08 3.79 -0.85
N LYS A 193 15.35 3.35 -1.05
CA LYS A 193 16.47 4.25 -1.29
C LYS A 193 16.39 4.99 -2.63
N LYS A 194 15.72 4.42 -3.61
CA LYS A 194 15.51 5.03 -4.94
C LYS A 194 14.26 5.92 -5.01
N GLY A 195 13.56 6.14 -3.88
CA GLY A 195 12.33 6.93 -3.84
C GLY A 195 11.08 6.23 -4.42
N ASN A 196 11.19 4.95 -4.77
CA ASN A 196 10.07 4.16 -5.31
C ASN A 196 9.22 3.57 -4.18
N TYR A 197 8.55 4.44 -3.43
CA TYR A 197 7.87 4.08 -2.18
C TYR A 197 6.70 3.11 -2.36
N VAL A 198 5.94 3.24 -3.45
CA VAL A 198 4.81 2.33 -3.77
C VAL A 198 5.32 0.90 -3.98
N VAL A 199 6.38 0.75 -4.78
CA VAL A 199 6.99 -0.56 -5.07
C VAL A 199 7.59 -1.17 -3.80
N SER A 200 8.33 -0.35 -3.02
CA SER A 200 8.86 -0.75 -1.72
C SER A 200 7.77 -1.24 -0.78
N GLY A 201 6.62 -0.54 -0.72
CA GLY A 201 5.46 -0.92 0.06
C GLY A 201 4.90 -2.29 -0.36
N GLY A 202 4.82 -2.58 -1.65
CA GLY A 202 4.39 -3.88 -2.17
C GLY A 202 5.31 -5.04 -1.75
N PHE A 203 6.62 -4.81 -1.71
CA PHE A 203 7.56 -5.82 -1.18
C PHE A 203 7.45 -6.00 0.33
N LEU A 204 7.18 -4.91 1.08
CA LEU A 204 6.91 -5.01 2.53
C LEU A 204 5.62 -5.76 2.81
N ASP A 205 4.57 -5.59 2.01
CA ASP A 205 3.31 -6.35 2.13
C ASP A 205 3.55 -7.85 1.90
N LYS A 206 4.37 -8.22 0.89
CA LYS A 206 4.80 -9.61 0.66
C LYS A 206 5.60 -10.17 1.85
N LEU A 207 6.47 -9.39 2.48
CA LEU A 207 7.19 -9.79 3.69
C LEU A 207 6.27 -10.01 4.88
N LEU A 208 5.28 -9.13 5.07
CA LEU A 208 4.29 -9.23 6.15
C LEU A 208 3.43 -10.49 6.03
N SER A 209 3.17 -10.96 4.79
CA SER A 209 2.44 -12.21 4.56
C SER A 209 3.23 -13.47 4.95
N ILE A 210 4.58 -13.39 4.96
CA ILE A 210 5.47 -14.51 5.25
C ILE A 210 5.86 -14.57 6.74
N TYR A 211 6.02 -13.41 7.39
CA TYR A 211 6.48 -13.35 8.77
C TYR A 211 5.38 -13.76 9.76
N GLU A 212 5.77 -14.42 10.84
CA GLU A 212 4.89 -14.65 11.97
C GLU A 212 4.49 -13.32 12.64
N LYS A 213 3.19 -13.11 12.86
CA LYS A 213 2.61 -11.84 13.36
C LYS A 213 3.24 -11.34 14.67
N ASN A 214 3.74 -12.23 15.54
CA ASN A 214 4.36 -11.87 16.82
C ASN A 214 5.88 -11.68 16.75
N SER A 215 6.49 -11.94 15.60
CA SER A 215 7.94 -11.84 15.44
C SER A 215 8.43 -10.39 15.47
N THR A 216 9.66 -10.17 15.93
CA THR A 216 10.32 -8.85 15.88
C THR A 216 10.48 -8.35 14.44
N GLN A 217 10.68 -9.29 13.49
CA GLN A 217 10.82 -8.99 12.06
C GLN A 217 9.51 -8.46 11.48
N TYR A 218 8.38 -9.10 11.81
CA TYR A 218 7.04 -8.62 11.44
C TYR A 218 6.80 -7.18 11.96
N LYS A 219 7.04 -6.95 13.26
CA LYS A 219 6.84 -5.63 13.87
C LYS A 219 7.67 -4.54 13.20
N ARG A 220 8.93 -4.84 12.83
CA ARG A 220 9.80 -3.90 12.10
C ARG A 220 9.31 -3.62 10.69
N ALA A 221 8.96 -4.66 9.94
CA ALA A 221 8.41 -4.51 8.59
C ALA A 221 7.08 -3.74 8.60
N LYS A 222 6.21 -4.04 9.57
CA LYS A 222 4.93 -3.35 9.77
C LYS A 222 5.12 -1.85 10.02
N ARG A 223 6.01 -1.45 10.93
CA ARG A 223 6.32 -0.03 11.17
C ARG A 223 6.83 0.67 9.91
N LYS A 224 7.76 0.02 9.16
CA LYS A 224 8.24 0.58 7.88
C LYS A 224 7.09 0.78 6.90
N ARG A 225 6.19 -0.21 6.80
CA ARG A 225 5.04 -0.17 5.89
C ARG A 225 4.01 0.89 6.28
N GLU A 226 3.72 1.02 7.57
CA GLU A 226 2.81 2.03 8.12
C GLU A 226 3.31 3.45 7.85
N ASN A 227 4.61 3.70 7.99
CA ASN A 227 5.22 4.98 7.67
C ASN A 227 5.09 5.37 6.18
N LEU A 228 4.89 4.39 5.30
CA LEU A 228 4.70 4.61 3.86
C LEU A 228 3.22 4.71 3.46
N ASN A 229 2.27 4.42 4.35
CA ASN A 229 0.84 4.35 3.99
C ASN A 229 0.35 5.64 3.35
N GLU A 230 0.66 6.76 3.95
CA GLU A 230 0.22 8.07 3.49
C GLU A 230 0.79 8.40 2.10
N VAL A 231 2.10 8.20 1.91
CA VAL A 231 2.75 8.39 0.60
C VAL A 231 2.18 7.47 -0.46
N ILE A 232 2.01 6.18 -0.13
CA ILE A 232 1.48 5.19 -1.08
C ILE A 232 0.05 5.53 -1.47
N SER A 233 -0.77 5.99 -0.52
CA SER A 233 -2.13 6.42 -0.79
C SER A 233 -2.15 7.59 -1.77
N TYR A 234 -1.43 8.67 -1.49
CA TYR A 234 -1.39 9.83 -2.38
C TYR A 234 -0.74 9.53 -3.74
N GLU A 235 0.36 8.74 -3.79
CA GLU A 235 0.97 8.34 -5.07
C GLU A 235 0.01 7.52 -5.93
N LYS A 236 -0.71 6.57 -5.34
CA LYS A 236 -1.73 5.80 -6.06
C LYS A 236 -2.86 6.69 -6.55
N THR A 237 -3.37 7.58 -5.69
CA THR A 237 -4.43 8.53 -6.07
C THR A 237 -3.95 9.42 -7.21
N ALA A 238 -2.76 10.02 -7.11
CA ALA A 238 -2.20 10.88 -8.13
C ALA A 238 -1.99 10.14 -9.46
N GLN A 239 -1.43 8.93 -9.44
CA GLN A 239 -1.22 8.12 -10.65
C GLN A 239 -2.54 7.69 -11.31
N ASN A 240 -3.52 7.27 -10.49
CA ASN A 240 -4.83 6.87 -11.00
C ASN A 240 -5.56 8.07 -11.62
N THR A 241 -5.59 9.21 -10.92
CA THR A 241 -6.24 10.42 -11.44
C THR A 241 -5.51 10.97 -12.67
N ASP A 242 -4.16 10.96 -12.73
CA ASP A 242 -3.41 11.31 -13.94
C ASP A 242 -3.83 10.47 -15.14
N SER A 243 -3.96 9.15 -14.95
CA SER A 243 -4.35 8.24 -16.01
C SER A 243 -5.77 8.51 -16.49
N ILE A 244 -6.70 8.72 -15.56
CA ILE A 244 -8.11 9.01 -15.89
C ILE A 244 -8.25 10.37 -16.57
N ILE A 245 -7.62 11.41 -16.04
CA ILE A 245 -7.65 12.77 -16.62
C ILE A 245 -7.06 12.76 -18.04
N LYS A 246 -5.91 12.08 -18.21
CA LYS A 246 -5.29 11.97 -19.53
C LYS A 246 -6.22 11.30 -20.54
N LEU A 247 -6.91 10.25 -20.15
CA LEU A 247 -7.88 9.57 -21.01
C LEU A 247 -9.14 10.40 -21.26
N ALA A 248 -9.63 11.10 -20.23
CA ALA A 248 -10.82 11.96 -20.35
C ALA A 248 -10.62 13.18 -21.26
N LEU A 249 -9.36 13.62 -21.44
CA LEU A 249 -9.00 14.72 -22.33
C LEU A 249 -8.81 14.29 -23.81
N LEU A 250 -8.78 12.98 -24.09
CA LEU A 250 -8.71 12.46 -25.46
C LEU A 250 -10.09 12.44 -26.11
N ASP A 251 -10.12 12.55 -27.43
CA ASP A 251 -11.33 12.35 -28.22
C ASP A 251 -11.83 10.90 -28.13
N LYS A 252 -13.14 10.68 -28.34
CA LYS A 252 -13.76 9.34 -28.22
C LYS A 252 -13.10 8.31 -29.13
N ASP A 253 -12.70 8.69 -30.33
CA ASP A 253 -12.04 7.80 -31.27
C ASP A 253 -10.63 7.42 -30.78
N GLU A 254 -9.90 8.35 -30.22
CA GLU A 254 -8.58 8.11 -29.60
C GLU A 254 -8.70 7.22 -28.35
N GLN A 255 -9.73 7.44 -27.53
CA GLN A 255 -10.03 6.58 -26.37
C GLN A 255 -10.30 5.14 -26.83
N PHE A 256 -11.08 4.97 -27.89
CA PHE A 256 -11.40 3.66 -28.45
C PHE A 256 -10.13 2.93 -28.93
N ILE A 257 -9.29 3.59 -29.74
CA ILE A 257 -8.01 3.06 -30.24
C ILE A 257 -7.08 2.70 -29.06
N TYR A 258 -7.04 3.54 -28.02
CA TYR A 258 -6.22 3.27 -26.83
C TYR A 258 -6.65 1.96 -26.14
N PHE A 259 -7.95 1.77 -25.91
CA PHE A 259 -8.44 0.56 -25.24
C PHE A 259 -8.37 -0.69 -26.13
N GLU A 260 -8.55 -0.55 -27.42
CA GLU A 260 -8.33 -1.65 -28.35
C GLU A 260 -6.87 -2.16 -28.28
N ASN A 261 -5.91 -1.24 -28.32
CA ASN A 261 -4.49 -1.56 -28.16
C ASN A 261 -4.19 -2.15 -26.77
N TYR A 262 -4.79 -1.63 -25.72
CA TYR A 262 -4.63 -2.14 -24.36
C TYR A 262 -5.12 -3.59 -24.23
N ILE A 263 -6.31 -3.88 -24.75
CA ILE A 263 -6.90 -5.22 -24.75
C ILE A 263 -6.02 -6.19 -25.56
N ASN A 264 -5.54 -5.77 -26.73
CA ASN A 264 -4.67 -6.58 -27.57
C ASN A 264 -3.34 -6.89 -26.87
N LEU A 265 -2.71 -5.91 -26.22
CA LEU A 265 -1.49 -6.11 -25.42
C LEU A 265 -1.72 -7.03 -24.21
N LYS A 266 -2.86 -6.90 -23.55
CA LYS A 266 -3.23 -7.77 -22.44
C LYS A 266 -3.36 -9.21 -22.89
N ARG A 267 -4.05 -9.44 -24.01
CA ARG A 267 -4.19 -10.78 -24.62
C ARG A 267 -2.84 -11.37 -25.03
N GLN A 268 -1.97 -10.57 -25.65
CA GLN A 268 -0.63 -11.03 -26.03
C GLN A 268 0.20 -11.44 -24.80
N LYS A 269 0.18 -10.63 -23.72
CA LYS A 269 0.87 -10.96 -22.48
C LYS A 269 0.33 -12.24 -21.82
N GLU A 270 -0.97 -12.47 -21.89
CA GLU A 270 -1.57 -13.69 -21.35
C GLU A 270 -1.16 -14.92 -22.18
N ILE A 271 -1.18 -14.82 -23.50
CA ILE A 271 -0.69 -15.86 -24.40
C ILE A 271 0.79 -16.15 -24.16
N GLN A 272 1.61 -15.12 -23.97
CA GLN A 272 3.03 -15.28 -23.66
C GLN A 272 3.26 -15.99 -22.33
N LYS A 273 2.53 -15.59 -21.27
CA LYS A 273 2.59 -16.29 -19.97
C LYS A 273 2.19 -17.76 -20.07
N LEU A 274 1.19 -18.06 -20.89
CA LEU A 274 0.78 -19.44 -21.13
C LEU A 274 1.87 -20.24 -21.85
N LYS A 275 2.56 -19.64 -22.84
CA LYS A 275 3.70 -20.26 -23.53
C LYS A 275 4.87 -20.52 -22.58
N GLU A 276 5.24 -19.53 -21.77
CA GLU A 276 6.32 -19.67 -20.77
C GLU A 276 6.00 -20.75 -19.73
N ALA A 277 4.73 -20.84 -19.32
CA ALA A 277 4.25 -21.91 -18.43
C ALA A 277 4.30 -23.29 -19.12
N GLU A 278 4.02 -23.37 -20.42
CA GLU A 278 4.13 -24.61 -21.21
C GLU A 278 5.60 -25.04 -21.37
N GLU A 279 6.51 -24.12 -21.66
CA GLU A 279 7.95 -24.39 -21.79
C GLU A 279 8.55 -24.84 -20.45
N SER A 280 8.16 -24.19 -19.34
CA SER A 280 8.59 -24.59 -18.00
C SER A 280 8.02 -25.95 -17.56
N ALA A 281 6.78 -26.27 -17.95
CA ALA A 281 6.15 -27.55 -17.68
C ALA A 281 6.76 -28.68 -18.55
N ASN A 282 7.12 -28.39 -19.78
CA ASN A 282 7.80 -29.35 -20.68
C ASN A 282 9.21 -29.72 -20.20
N SER A 283 9.95 -28.75 -19.65
CA SER A 283 11.29 -29.03 -19.12
C SER A 283 11.30 -29.89 -17.85
N GLN A 284 10.19 -29.92 -17.08
CA GLN A 284 10.05 -30.74 -15.88
C GLN A 284 9.40 -32.10 -16.08
N SER A 285 8.72 -32.34 -17.22
CA SER A 285 7.80 -33.48 -17.38
C SER A 285 8.32 -34.62 -18.24
N ILE A 286 9.57 -34.63 -18.70
CA ILE A 286 10.08 -35.71 -19.58
C ILE A 286 9.99 -37.10 -18.93
N ASN A 287 9.78 -37.22 -17.62
CA ASN A 287 9.85 -38.53 -16.94
C ASN A 287 8.68 -38.97 -16.06
N ARG A 288 7.55 -38.29 -15.95
CA ARG A 288 6.54 -38.74 -14.95
C ARG A 288 5.08 -38.94 -15.36
N LEU A 289 4.58 -38.52 -16.51
CA LEU A 289 3.13 -38.65 -16.78
C LEU A 289 2.78 -39.00 -18.23
N LYS A 290 3.17 -40.20 -18.68
CA LYS A 290 2.66 -40.75 -19.95
C LYS A 290 1.22 -41.29 -19.91
N THR A 291 0.54 -41.26 -18.78
CA THR A 291 -0.77 -41.94 -18.61
C THR A 291 -1.82 -41.14 -17.83
N ALA A 292 -1.70 -39.81 -17.72
CA ALA A 292 -2.71 -39.04 -17.00
C ALA A 292 -3.85 -38.63 -17.96
N PHE A 293 -5.10 -38.80 -17.49
CA PHE A 293 -6.31 -38.32 -18.14
C PHE A 293 -6.17 -36.83 -18.50
N TYR A 294 -6.72 -36.40 -19.64
CA TYR A 294 -6.54 -35.06 -20.24
C TYR A 294 -6.61 -33.90 -19.21
N PHE A 295 -7.63 -33.93 -18.36
CA PHE A 295 -7.82 -32.86 -17.34
C PHE A 295 -6.78 -32.89 -16.19
N TYR A 296 -6.05 -33.98 -16.02
CA TYR A 296 -4.96 -34.08 -15.03
C TYR A 296 -3.58 -33.86 -15.66
N ASN A 297 -3.52 -33.60 -16.98
CA ASN A 297 -2.28 -33.26 -17.67
C ASN A 297 -2.19 -31.73 -17.84
N PRO A 298 -1.39 -31.01 -17.02
CA PRO A 298 -1.30 -29.55 -17.07
C PRO A 298 -0.89 -29.02 -18.45
N ASN A 299 -0.03 -29.74 -19.17
CA ASN A 299 0.46 -29.35 -20.48
C ASN A 299 -0.62 -29.40 -21.54
N GLN A 300 -1.46 -30.45 -21.55
CA GLN A 300 -2.57 -30.55 -22.49
C GLN A 300 -3.67 -29.54 -22.16
N LEU A 301 -3.91 -29.25 -20.90
CA LEU A 301 -4.89 -28.27 -20.45
C LEU A 301 -4.45 -26.84 -20.83
N LEU A 302 -3.17 -26.49 -20.64
CA LEU A 302 -2.59 -25.22 -21.05
C LEU A 302 -2.64 -25.05 -22.58
N LYS A 303 -2.26 -26.10 -23.35
CA LYS A 303 -2.33 -26.10 -24.82
C LYS A 303 -3.76 -25.95 -25.31
N GLY A 304 -4.70 -26.67 -24.70
CA GLY A 304 -6.13 -26.54 -25.01
C GLY A 304 -6.65 -25.12 -24.74
N ARG A 305 -6.28 -24.51 -23.62
CA ARG A 305 -6.66 -23.14 -23.30
C ARG A 305 -6.03 -22.14 -24.28
N GLN A 306 -4.76 -22.30 -24.63
CA GLN A 306 -4.09 -21.46 -25.62
C GLN A 306 -4.75 -21.54 -26.99
N THR A 307 -5.04 -22.77 -27.48
CA THR A 307 -5.75 -22.97 -28.74
C THR A 307 -7.14 -22.35 -28.71
N PHE A 308 -7.84 -22.46 -27.57
CA PHE A 308 -9.16 -21.85 -27.40
C PHE A 308 -9.08 -20.33 -27.52
N LEU A 309 -8.15 -19.68 -26.78
CA LEU A 309 -7.96 -18.22 -26.81
C LEU A 309 -7.54 -17.71 -28.20
N THR A 310 -6.72 -18.48 -28.93
CA THR A 310 -6.25 -18.10 -30.25
C THR A 310 -7.37 -18.20 -31.31
N VAL A 311 -8.22 -19.22 -31.22
CA VAL A 311 -9.28 -19.48 -32.20
C VAL A 311 -10.57 -18.74 -31.88
N TRP A 312 -10.94 -18.67 -30.61
CA TRP A 312 -12.26 -18.21 -30.15
C TRP A 312 -12.23 -16.91 -29.35
N GLY A 313 -11.04 -16.43 -28.94
CA GLY A 313 -10.88 -15.29 -28.05
C GLY A 313 -11.30 -15.62 -26.61
N ASP A 314 -11.46 -14.57 -25.80
CA ASP A 314 -11.91 -14.69 -24.40
C ASP A 314 -13.44 -14.78 -24.35
N ARG A 315 -13.96 -15.99 -24.45
CA ARG A 315 -15.40 -16.25 -24.40
C ARG A 315 -15.81 -16.75 -23.04
N PRO A 316 -16.91 -16.23 -22.48
CA PRO A 316 -17.42 -16.67 -21.19
C PRO A 316 -17.88 -18.14 -21.25
N ASN A 317 -17.73 -18.85 -20.13
CA ASN A 317 -18.19 -20.24 -19.99
C ASN A 317 -19.72 -20.27 -19.81
N LEU A 318 -20.44 -20.13 -20.93
CA LEU A 318 -21.91 -20.15 -21.00
C LEU A 318 -22.36 -21.26 -21.96
N ASP A 319 -23.60 -21.71 -21.78
CA ASP A 319 -24.21 -22.61 -22.77
C ASP A 319 -24.26 -21.92 -24.13
N ASN A 320 -24.01 -22.70 -25.19
CA ASN A 320 -23.94 -22.20 -26.56
C ASN A 320 -22.83 -21.16 -26.84
N TRP A 321 -21.73 -21.18 -26.11
CA TRP A 321 -20.58 -20.27 -26.23
C TRP A 321 -20.00 -20.13 -27.67
N ARG A 322 -20.30 -21.08 -28.57
CA ARG A 322 -19.89 -21.02 -29.98
C ARG A 322 -20.77 -20.12 -30.85
N SER A 323 -21.99 -19.82 -30.41
CA SER A 323 -22.92 -18.95 -31.14
C SER A 323 -22.52 -17.48 -31.00
N SER A 324 -22.50 -16.77 -32.15
CA SER A 324 -22.28 -15.32 -32.16
C SER A 324 -23.46 -14.56 -31.51
N GLU A 325 -24.66 -15.12 -31.53
CA GLU A 325 -25.84 -14.55 -30.90
C GLU A 325 -25.77 -14.58 -29.35
N ALA A 326 -25.12 -15.61 -28.77
CA ALA A 326 -24.89 -15.70 -27.32
C ALA A 326 -23.95 -14.61 -26.80
N ILE A 327 -23.15 -13.99 -27.67
CA ILE A 327 -22.21 -12.91 -27.34
C ILE A 327 -22.91 -11.54 -27.34
N LEU A 328 -23.93 -11.39 -28.22
CA LEU A 328 -24.60 -10.11 -28.46
C LEU A 328 -25.89 -9.91 -27.64
N ALA A 329 -26.39 -10.94 -26.97
CA ALA A 329 -27.62 -10.82 -26.17
C ALA A 329 -27.31 -10.19 -24.80
N PRO A 330 -27.80 -8.96 -24.50
CA PRO A 330 -27.78 -8.43 -23.15
C PRO A 330 -28.70 -9.28 -22.28
N LYS A 331 -28.15 -10.03 -21.32
CA LYS A 331 -28.98 -10.68 -20.30
C LYS A 331 -29.53 -9.62 -19.36
N GLU A 332 -30.83 -9.38 -19.41
CA GLU A 332 -31.58 -8.77 -18.32
C GLU A 332 -31.43 -9.65 -17.06
N PHE A 333 -30.60 -9.21 -16.15
CA PHE A 333 -30.45 -9.85 -14.84
C PHE A 333 -31.63 -9.46 -13.95
N THR A 334 -32.53 -10.39 -13.72
CA THR A 334 -33.53 -10.29 -12.66
C THR A 334 -32.85 -10.32 -11.28
N ILE A 335 -33.31 -9.41 -10.40
CA ILE A 335 -32.75 -9.07 -9.09
C ILE A 335 -32.75 -10.24 -8.05
N GLN A 336 -33.17 -11.44 -8.41
CA GLN A 336 -33.36 -12.55 -7.46
C GLN A 336 -32.13 -13.43 -7.20
N ASP A 337 -31.06 -13.34 -8.00
CA ASP A 337 -29.88 -14.22 -7.85
C ASP A 337 -28.75 -13.63 -6.98
N LYS A 338 -29.03 -12.58 -6.20
CA LYS A 338 -28.03 -11.81 -5.40
C LYS A 338 -27.52 -12.49 -4.12
N LYS A 339 -27.74 -13.78 -3.89
CA LYS A 339 -27.37 -14.41 -2.59
C LYS A 339 -26.37 -15.56 -2.62
N LYS A 340 -25.78 -15.94 -3.75
CA LYS A 340 -24.75 -17.00 -3.77
C LYS A 340 -23.84 -16.90 -5.01
N SER A 341 -22.94 -15.95 -5.05
CA SER A 341 -21.60 -16.13 -5.66
C SER A 341 -20.82 -14.84 -5.53
N ASP A 342 -19.59 -14.94 -5.09
CA ASP A 342 -18.62 -13.87 -5.16
C ASP A 342 -18.62 -13.30 -6.57
N ASN A 343 -18.94 -12.01 -6.68
CA ASN A 343 -19.15 -11.28 -7.92
C ASN A 343 -17.89 -11.26 -8.78
N PHE A 344 -17.73 -12.23 -9.65
CA PHE A 344 -16.94 -12.05 -10.84
C PHE A 344 -17.87 -11.50 -11.94
N PHE A 345 -17.99 -10.18 -12.01
CA PHE A 345 -18.52 -9.53 -13.20
C PHE A 345 -17.56 -9.81 -14.33
N ILE A 346 -17.89 -10.76 -15.19
CA ILE A 346 -17.27 -10.90 -16.51
C ILE A 346 -17.82 -9.73 -17.34
N ILE A 347 -17.20 -8.55 -17.16
CA ILE A 347 -17.34 -7.47 -18.13
C ILE A 347 -16.72 -8.03 -19.41
N GLN A 348 -17.52 -8.15 -20.46
CA GLN A 348 -16.97 -8.41 -21.80
C GLN A 348 -15.94 -7.30 -22.05
N GLU A 349 -14.65 -7.66 -22.14
CA GLU A 349 -13.57 -6.69 -22.36
C GLU A 349 -13.63 -6.16 -23.79
N THR A 350 -14.58 -5.25 -24.04
CA THR A 350 -14.68 -4.51 -25.30
C THR A 350 -14.20 -3.07 -25.06
N PRO A 351 -13.63 -2.42 -26.09
CA PRO A 351 -13.21 -1.03 -25.97
C PRO A 351 -14.34 -0.11 -25.50
N GLU A 352 -15.58 -0.36 -25.94
CA GLU A 352 -16.76 0.42 -25.57
C GLU A 352 -17.05 0.35 -24.07
N SER A 353 -16.88 -0.83 -23.48
CA SER A 353 -17.10 -1.01 -22.03
C SER A 353 -16.13 -0.18 -21.19
N TYR A 354 -14.89 -0.04 -21.64
CA TYR A 354 -13.91 0.81 -20.99
C TYR A 354 -14.15 2.30 -21.22
N VAL A 355 -14.51 2.70 -22.44
CA VAL A 355 -14.85 4.10 -22.77
C VAL A 355 -16.06 4.60 -21.96
N SER A 356 -17.05 3.74 -21.72
CA SER A 356 -18.22 4.10 -20.92
C SER A 356 -17.92 4.39 -19.45
N LEU A 357 -16.78 3.89 -18.93
CA LEU A 357 -16.35 4.13 -17.55
C LEU A 357 -15.58 5.45 -17.38
N ILE A 358 -15.19 6.12 -18.49
CA ILE A 358 -14.48 7.40 -18.40
C ILE A 358 -15.47 8.51 -18.06
N PRO A 359 -15.16 9.39 -17.08
CA PRO A 359 -15.96 10.55 -16.79
C PRO A 359 -16.08 11.48 -18.00
N ASN A 360 -17.30 11.83 -18.40
CA ASN A 360 -17.60 12.69 -19.55
C ASN A 360 -18.07 14.09 -19.13
N LYS A 361 -18.52 14.24 -17.87
CA LYS A 361 -19.03 15.51 -17.38
C LYS A 361 -17.88 16.38 -16.91
N LYS A 362 -17.90 17.66 -17.33
CA LYS A 362 -16.90 18.63 -16.96
C LYS A 362 -16.69 18.71 -15.43
N GLU A 363 -17.77 18.71 -14.66
CA GLU A 363 -17.72 18.77 -13.20
C GLU A 363 -16.98 17.59 -12.58
N GLU A 364 -17.15 16.38 -13.12
CA GLU A 364 -16.47 15.17 -12.67
C GLU A 364 -14.96 15.24 -13.00
N ILE A 365 -14.63 15.74 -14.19
CA ILE A 365 -13.23 15.93 -14.60
C ILE A 365 -12.56 17.01 -13.74
N ASP A 366 -13.22 18.15 -13.50
CA ASP A 366 -12.71 19.23 -12.64
C ASP A 366 -12.48 18.73 -11.20
N SER A 367 -13.38 17.89 -10.68
CA SER A 367 -13.21 17.25 -9.37
C SER A 367 -11.99 16.31 -9.32
N LEU A 368 -11.75 15.53 -10.38
CA LEU A 368 -10.57 14.66 -10.49
C LEU A 368 -9.28 15.49 -10.60
N ILE A 369 -9.29 16.59 -11.35
CA ILE A 369 -8.15 17.52 -11.46
C ILE A 369 -7.84 18.11 -10.08
N LEU A 370 -8.84 18.55 -9.34
CA LEU A 370 -8.67 19.09 -7.99
C LEU A 370 -8.06 18.05 -7.05
N LEU A 371 -8.57 16.82 -7.06
CA LEU A 371 -8.04 15.70 -6.25
C LEU A 371 -6.59 15.37 -6.62
N ASN A 372 -6.27 15.39 -7.91
CA ASN A 372 -4.92 15.17 -8.42
C ASN A 372 -3.94 16.25 -7.92
N GLN A 373 -4.31 17.52 -8.07
CA GLN A 373 -3.51 18.66 -7.63
C GLN A 373 -3.27 18.66 -6.12
N GLN A 374 -4.30 18.38 -5.33
CA GLN A 374 -4.18 18.23 -3.87
C GLN A 374 -3.26 17.06 -3.51
N SER A 375 -3.39 15.92 -4.19
CA SER A 375 -2.54 14.75 -3.95
C SER A 375 -1.08 15.06 -4.23
N TYR A 376 -0.76 15.75 -5.32
CA TYR A 376 0.60 16.17 -5.64
C TYR A 376 1.15 17.22 -4.67
N LEU A 377 0.33 18.16 -4.20
CA LEU A 377 0.74 19.12 -3.17
C LEU A 377 1.12 18.40 -1.88
N GLN A 378 0.27 17.48 -1.40
CA GLN A 378 0.54 16.70 -0.18
C GLN A 378 1.81 15.83 -0.33
N LEU A 379 1.98 15.18 -1.47
CA LEU A 379 3.21 14.43 -1.76
C LEU A 379 4.45 15.31 -1.72
N GLY A 380 4.40 16.49 -2.33
CA GLY A 380 5.51 17.43 -2.29
C GLY A 380 5.90 17.84 -0.87
N MET A 381 4.91 18.09 -0.01
CA MET A 381 5.14 18.41 1.40
C MET A 381 5.71 17.22 2.17
N ILE A 382 5.15 16.03 2.00
CA ILE A 382 5.62 14.82 2.68
C ILE A 382 7.07 14.49 2.28
N TYR A 383 7.41 14.56 0.99
CA TYR A 383 8.76 14.31 0.53
C TYR A 383 9.76 15.31 1.08
N LYS A 384 9.39 16.58 1.15
CA LYS A 384 10.21 17.63 1.74
C LYS A 384 10.43 17.43 3.24
N GLU A 385 9.38 17.18 4.02
CA GLU A 385 9.40 17.24 5.48
C GLU A 385 9.74 15.90 6.15
N LYS A 386 9.16 14.78 5.66
CA LYS A 386 9.35 13.46 6.27
C LYS A 386 10.53 12.69 5.68
N PHE A 387 10.77 12.83 4.37
CA PHE A 387 11.77 12.04 3.66
C PHE A 387 13.04 12.81 3.33
N ASN A 388 13.02 14.15 3.40
CA ASN A 388 14.10 15.05 2.96
C ASN A 388 14.55 14.76 1.51
N ASP A 389 13.63 14.31 0.66
CA ASP A 389 13.85 14.04 -0.75
C ASP A 389 13.41 15.24 -1.57
N PHE A 390 14.31 16.22 -1.71
CA PHE A 390 14.01 17.51 -2.34
C PHE A 390 13.74 17.38 -3.84
N ASP A 391 14.37 16.43 -4.53
CA ASP A 391 14.16 16.22 -5.97
C ASP A 391 12.73 15.71 -6.25
N LEU A 392 12.28 14.71 -5.50
CA LEU A 392 10.91 14.22 -5.61
C LEU A 392 9.90 15.29 -5.15
N ALA A 393 10.18 16.01 -4.06
CA ALA A 393 9.34 17.09 -3.56
C ALA A 393 9.13 18.16 -4.64
N GLN A 394 10.21 18.64 -5.27
CA GLN A 394 10.14 19.64 -6.34
C GLN A 394 9.35 19.13 -7.55
N ASN A 395 9.57 17.89 -7.97
CA ASN A 395 8.84 17.28 -9.08
C ASN A 395 7.33 17.22 -8.79
N ARG A 396 6.93 16.78 -7.59
CA ARG A 396 5.51 16.68 -7.21
C ARG A 396 4.85 18.05 -7.08
N LEU A 397 5.52 19.03 -6.48
CA LEU A 397 5.00 20.40 -6.39
C LEU A 397 4.83 21.06 -7.78
N LYS A 398 5.77 20.84 -8.71
CA LYS A 398 5.61 21.30 -10.09
C LYS A 398 4.40 20.65 -10.78
N LYS A 399 4.14 19.38 -10.53
CA LYS A 399 2.95 18.69 -11.04
C LYS A 399 1.65 19.24 -10.44
N ALA A 400 1.65 19.63 -9.16
CA ALA A 400 0.51 20.27 -8.52
C ALA A 400 0.12 21.61 -9.17
N LEU A 401 1.06 22.29 -9.86
CA LEU A 401 0.82 23.53 -10.58
C LEU A 401 0.21 23.35 -11.99
N ASN A 402 0.05 22.10 -12.46
CA ASN A 402 -0.55 21.83 -13.75
C ASN A 402 -2.07 22.01 -13.71
N LEU A 403 -2.67 22.28 -14.90
CA LEU A 403 -4.12 22.34 -15.11
C LEU A 403 -4.83 23.42 -14.28
N ASN A 404 -4.20 24.59 -14.14
CA ASN A 404 -4.77 25.77 -13.48
C ASN A 404 -5.30 25.48 -12.06
N PRO A 405 -4.41 25.20 -11.09
CA PRO A 405 -4.83 24.90 -9.72
C PRO A 405 -5.51 26.10 -9.04
N PRO A 406 -6.40 25.86 -8.08
CA PRO A 406 -6.95 26.91 -7.21
C PRO A 406 -5.84 27.72 -6.53
N ASN A 407 -6.12 29.00 -6.24
CA ASN A 407 -5.14 29.94 -5.66
C ASN A 407 -4.46 29.40 -4.39
N GLY A 408 -5.19 28.64 -3.55
CA GLY A 408 -4.65 28.04 -2.34
C GLY A 408 -3.59 26.97 -2.62
N ILE A 409 -3.82 26.10 -3.62
CA ILE A 409 -2.85 25.06 -4.02
C ILE A 409 -1.65 25.71 -4.71
N ALA A 410 -1.90 26.63 -5.65
CA ALA A 410 -0.87 27.28 -6.42
C ALA A 410 0.10 28.08 -5.53
N SER A 411 -0.43 28.92 -4.65
CA SER A 411 0.37 29.76 -3.76
C SER A 411 1.19 28.93 -2.76
N GLN A 412 0.61 27.86 -2.21
CA GLN A 412 1.31 26.95 -1.31
C GLN A 412 2.43 26.20 -2.02
N ALA A 413 2.16 25.67 -3.22
CA ALA A 413 3.16 24.97 -4.01
C ALA A 413 4.33 25.88 -4.39
N LEU A 414 4.04 27.11 -4.87
CA LEU A 414 5.05 28.12 -5.24
C LEU A 414 5.90 28.53 -4.03
N TYR A 415 5.28 28.73 -2.87
CA TYR A 415 5.99 29.05 -1.63
C TYR A 415 6.96 27.95 -1.24
N HIS A 416 6.54 26.69 -1.26
CA HIS A 416 7.42 25.57 -0.93
C HIS A 416 8.54 25.39 -1.96
N LEU A 417 8.28 25.61 -3.26
CA LEU A 417 9.29 25.61 -4.31
C LEU A 417 10.31 26.72 -4.11
N TYR A 418 9.86 27.93 -3.77
CA TYR A 418 10.72 29.06 -3.42
C TYR A 418 11.66 28.71 -2.26
N ARG A 419 11.09 28.21 -1.15
CA ARG A 419 11.88 27.85 0.06
C ARG A 419 12.90 26.72 -0.17
N MET A 420 12.66 25.83 -1.12
CA MET A 420 13.63 24.81 -1.50
C MET A 420 14.71 25.38 -2.41
N ALA A 421 14.31 26.15 -3.43
CA ALA A 421 15.23 26.74 -4.38
C ALA A 421 16.15 27.81 -3.76
N GLU A 422 15.71 28.48 -2.66
CA GLU A 422 16.51 29.47 -1.92
C GLU A 422 17.86 28.90 -1.42
N LYS A 423 17.91 27.58 -1.18
CA LYS A 423 19.13 26.89 -0.73
C LYS A 423 20.09 26.54 -1.89
N ASP A 424 19.53 26.33 -3.10
CA ASP A 424 20.29 25.80 -4.23
C ASP A 424 20.62 26.87 -5.28
N SER A 425 19.69 27.77 -5.59
CA SER A 425 19.85 28.79 -6.62
C SER A 425 18.93 29.98 -6.36
N ILE A 426 19.54 31.12 -6.04
CA ILE A 426 18.82 32.39 -5.80
C ILE A 426 18.02 32.81 -7.04
N LEU A 427 18.53 32.60 -8.25
CA LEU A 427 17.84 32.96 -9.49
C LEU A 427 16.54 32.19 -9.69
N ILE A 428 16.57 30.88 -9.45
CA ILE A 428 15.38 30.03 -9.55
C ILE A 428 14.39 30.36 -8.43
N ALA A 429 14.87 30.60 -7.23
CA ALA A 429 14.02 31.03 -6.12
C ALA A 429 13.27 32.32 -6.44
N GLU A 430 13.95 33.32 -7.00
CA GLU A 430 13.33 34.60 -7.35
C GLU A 430 12.24 34.45 -8.44
N THR A 431 12.40 33.51 -9.38
CA THR A 431 11.32 33.22 -10.36
C THR A 431 10.04 32.71 -9.69
N TYR A 432 10.15 31.83 -8.70
CA TYR A 432 8.99 31.35 -7.94
C TYR A 432 8.38 32.46 -7.05
N ARG A 433 9.23 33.30 -6.45
CA ARG A 433 8.79 34.43 -5.64
C ARG A 433 8.00 35.43 -6.46
N ILE A 434 8.54 35.85 -7.61
CA ILE A 434 7.87 36.81 -8.55
C ILE A 434 6.53 36.23 -9.02
N ASN A 435 6.51 34.94 -9.39
CA ASN A 435 5.28 34.27 -9.80
C ASN A 435 4.22 34.28 -8.70
N LEU A 436 4.61 33.98 -7.45
CA LEU A 436 3.71 33.99 -6.30
C LEU A 436 3.14 35.39 -6.05
N LEU A 437 4.01 36.44 -6.04
CA LEU A 437 3.59 37.79 -5.71
C LEU A 437 2.74 38.42 -6.81
N ASN A 438 3.02 38.14 -8.09
CA ASN A 438 2.28 38.72 -9.20
C ASN A 438 0.91 38.07 -9.43
N ASN A 439 0.86 36.73 -9.32
CA ASN A 439 -0.37 36.02 -9.67
C ASN A 439 -1.28 35.74 -8.47
N TYR A 440 -0.73 35.76 -7.23
CA TYR A 440 -1.45 35.38 -6.02
C TYR A 440 -1.18 36.34 -4.84
N PRO A 441 -1.26 37.69 -5.03
CA PRO A 441 -0.83 38.69 -4.04
C PRO A 441 -1.62 38.63 -2.73
N ASP A 442 -2.92 38.29 -2.80
CA ASP A 442 -3.83 38.24 -1.64
C ASP A 442 -3.75 36.97 -0.82
N THR A 443 -2.86 36.04 -1.19
CA THR A 443 -2.75 34.75 -0.48
C THR A 443 -1.87 34.89 0.75
N PRO A 444 -2.13 34.10 1.82
CA PRO A 444 -1.32 34.12 3.04
C PRO A 444 0.17 33.92 2.80
N PHE A 445 0.53 33.13 1.79
CA PHE A 445 1.92 32.84 1.44
C PHE A 445 2.63 34.02 0.76
N ALA A 446 1.91 34.82 -0.04
CA ALA A 446 2.43 36.03 -0.66
C ALA A 446 2.64 37.12 0.41
N ILE A 447 1.67 37.32 1.32
CA ILE A 447 1.76 38.26 2.41
C ILE A 447 2.93 37.91 3.35
N LEU A 448 3.14 36.62 3.64
CA LEU A 448 4.28 36.16 4.44
C LEU A 448 5.64 36.52 3.82
N LEU A 449 5.74 36.57 2.51
CA LEU A 449 6.99 36.96 1.81
C LEU A 449 7.20 38.47 1.73
N THR A 450 6.12 39.29 1.72
CA THR A 450 6.20 40.75 1.64
C THR A 450 6.42 41.40 3.00
N ASP A 451 5.76 40.89 4.05
CA ASP A 451 5.85 41.43 5.40
C ASP A 451 6.05 40.35 6.46
N PRO A 452 7.23 39.72 6.52
CA PRO A 452 7.51 38.63 7.44
C PRO A 452 7.51 39.05 8.92
N LYS A 453 7.64 40.35 9.24
CA LYS A 453 7.70 40.83 10.64
C LYS A 453 6.31 40.99 11.26
N ASN A 454 5.31 41.32 10.47
CA ASN A 454 3.94 41.51 10.94
C ASN A 454 3.08 40.26 10.80
N TYR A 455 3.58 39.25 10.11
CA TYR A 455 2.86 38.01 9.83
C TYR A 455 3.34 36.89 10.76
N ASP A 456 2.65 36.71 11.86
CA ASP A 456 2.93 35.65 12.84
C ASP A 456 2.22 34.35 12.41
N LEU A 457 3.00 33.40 11.90
CA LEU A 457 2.50 32.06 11.52
C LEU A 457 1.81 31.32 12.67
N SER A 458 2.14 31.65 13.94
CA SER A 458 1.47 31.09 15.11
C SER A 458 0.04 31.62 15.30
N LYS A 459 -0.28 32.76 14.69
CA LYS A 459 -1.63 33.34 14.67
C LYS A 459 -2.49 32.84 13.51
N ILE A 460 -1.90 32.23 12.50
CA ILE A 460 -2.67 31.50 11.47
C ILE A 460 -3.21 30.26 12.14
N LYS A 461 -4.44 30.34 12.60
CA LYS A 461 -5.21 29.12 12.92
C LYS A 461 -5.27 28.32 11.64
N THR A 462 -4.63 27.14 11.65
CA THR A 462 -4.68 26.26 10.49
C THR A 462 -6.15 26.02 10.13
N PRO A 463 -6.48 25.84 8.83
CA PRO A 463 -7.86 25.55 8.44
C PRO A 463 -8.46 24.39 9.24
N GLU A 464 -7.63 23.42 9.67
CA GLU A 464 -8.04 22.29 10.49
C GLU A 464 -8.50 22.73 11.90
N LEU A 465 -7.74 23.58 12.57
CA LEU A 465 -8.12 24.11 13.89
C LEU A 465 -9.36 24.99 13.85
N LEU A 466 -9.51 25.76 12.76
CA LEU A 466 -10.72 26.57 12.54
C LEU A 466 -11.93 25.67 12.28
N TYR A 467 -11.75 24.58 11.50
CA TYR A 467 -12.79 23.60 11.25
C TYR A 467 -13.27 22.92 12.54
N GLU A 468 -12.36 22.50 13.42
CA GLU A 468 -12.72 21.92 14.73
C GLU A 468 -13.57 22.88 15.57
N LYS A 469 -13.22 24.19 15.54
CA LYS A 469 -14.01 25.21 16.25
C LYS A 469 -15.41 25.33 15.65
N VAL A 470 -15.51 25.34 14.31
CA VAL A 470 -16.78 25.44 13.61
C VAL A 470 -17.63 24.18 13.78
N LEU A 471 -17.01 23.01 13.76
CA LEU A 471 -17.67 21.73 14.04
C LEU A 471 -18.29 21.72 15.44
N LYS A 472 -17.58 22.26 16.45
CA LYS A 472 -18.11 22.40 17.81
C LYS A 472 -19.32 23.32 17.86
N LEU A 473 -19.33 24.44 17.13
CA LEU A 473 -20.51 25.30 17.03
C LEU A 473 -21.71 24.56 16.41
N PHE A 474 -21.45 23.71 15.42
CA PHE A 474 -22.48 22.86 14.83
C PHE A 474 -23.02 21.83 15.83
N GLU A 475 -22.14 21.18 16.58
CA GLU A 475 -22.50 20.23 17.65
C GLU A 475 -23.28 20.91 18.78
N ASP A 476 -22.90 22.15 19.13
CA ASP A 476 -23.61 23.02 20.09
C ASP A 476 -24.94 23.57 19.52
N GLN A 477 -25.32 23.18 18.28
CA GLN A 477 -26.55 23.56 17.57
C GLN A 477 -26.71 25.05 17.26
N LYS A 478 -25.59 25.80 17.23
CA LYS A 478 -25.56 27.23 16.86
C LYS A 478 -25.43 27.41 15.36
N PHE A 479 -26.44 26.96 14.62
CA PHE A 479 -26.34 26.81 13.15
C PHE A 479 -26.15 28.14 12.39
N SER A 480 -26.72 29.25 12.87
CA SER A 480 -26.54 30.57 12.24
C SER A 480 -25.12 31.09 12.41
N GLU A 481 -24.51 30.92 13.61
CA GLU A 481 -23.09 31.26 13.85
C GLU A 481 -22.18 30.33 13.05
N THR A 482 -22.51 29.04 13.00
CA THR A 482 -21.79 28.03 12.23
C THR A 482 -21.74 28.42 10.76
N LEU A 483 -22.85 28.85 10.15
CA LEU A 483 -22.90 29.22 8.73
C LEU A 483 -22.01 30.43 8.45
N LYS A 484 -22.00 31.47 9.29
CA LYS A 484 -21.16 32.64 9.16
C LYS A 484 -19.65 32.28 9.22
N GLU A 485 -19.28 31.48 10.21
CA GLU A 485 -17.88 31.04 10.36
C GLU A 485 -17.44 30.12 9.20
N ILE A 486 -18.33 29.27 8.68
CA ILE A 486 -18.06 28.42 7.50
C ILE A 486 -17.81 29.27 6.25
N GLU A 487 -18.53 30.35 6.03
CA GLU A 487 -18.30 31.23 4.88
C GLU A 487 -16.90 31.83 4.89
N LEU A 488 -16.45 32.33 6.06
CA LEU A 488 -15.09 32.83 6.23
C LEU A 488 -14.05 31.69 6.04
N LEU A 489 -14.33 30.52 6.63
CA LEU A 489 -13.44 29.37 6.53
C LEU A 489 -13.31 28.85 5.10
N THR A 490 -14.38 28.87 4.31
CA THR A 490 -14.36 28.44 2.90
C THR A 490 -13.40 29.26 2.06
N VAL A 491 -13.31 30.58 2.30
CA VAL A 491 -12.37 31.46 1.59
C VAL A 491 -10.92 31.11 1.94
N ILE A 492 -10.63 30.88 3.22
CA ILE A 492 -9.28 30.59 3.71
C ILE A 492 -8.81 29.18 3.32
N SER A 493 -9.74 28.24 3.24
CA SER A 493 -9.47 26.82 2.99
C SER A 493 -9.49 26.41 1.52
N SER A 494 -9.68 27.36 0.60
CA SER A 494 -9.72 27.06 -0.83
C SER A 494 -8.50 26.27 -1.28
N GLY A 495 -8.71 25.10 -1.89
CA GLY A 495 -7.67 24.16 -2.29
C GLY A 495 -7.06 23.32 -1.16
N SER A 496 -7.47 23.53 0.11
CA SER A 496 -6.96 22.71 1.21
C SER A 496 -7.60 21.32 1.23
N ARG A 497 -6.94 20.39 1.92
CA ARG A 497 -7.44 18.99 2.10
C ARG A 497 -8.81 18.92 2.76
N ILE A 498 -9.13 19.88 3.60
CA ILE A 498 -10.39 19.89 4.36
C ILE A 498 -11.52 20.67 3.67
N GLU A 499 -11.27 21.28 2.50
CA GLU A 499 -12.29 22.03 1.76
C GLU A 499 -13.56 21.19 1.49
N PRO A 500 -13.47 19.91 1.06
CA PRO A 500 -14.67 19.07 0.89
C PRO A 500 -15.45 18.88 2.18
N LYS A 501 -14.76 18.66 3.33
CA LYS A 501 -15.38 18.50 4.66
C LYS A 501 -16.14 19.75 5.09
N ILE A 502 -15.55 20.92 4.84
CA ILE A 502 -16.16 22.23 5.16
C ILE A 502 -17.45 22.41 4.35
N ASN A 503 -17.40 22.08 3.05
CA ASN A 503 -18.58 22.21 2.19
C ASN A 503 -19.69 21.19 2.54
N LEU A 504 -19.32 20.00 2.97
CA LEU A 504 -20.30 19.02 3.48
C LEU A 504 -20.94 19.50 4.79
N LEU A 505 -20.13 20.04 5.72
CA LEU A 505 -20.65 20.65 6.95
C LEU A 505 -21.56 21.84 6.65
N LYS A 506 -21.19 22.68 5.65
CA LYS A 506 -22.07 23.76 5.16
C LYS A 506 -23.41 23.23 4.68
N ALA A 507 -23.42 22.15 3.89
CA ALA A 507 -24.64 21.53 3.41
C ALA A 507 -25.52 21.04 4.57
N HIS A 508 -24.92 20.40 5.58
CA HIS A 508 -25.64 19.97 6.78
C HIS A 508 -26.21 21.15 7.57
N THR A 509 -25.45 22.24 7.71
CA THR A 509 -25.90 23.46 8.40
C THR A 509 -27.08 24.11 7.69
N ILE A 510 -27.01 24.23 6.35
CA ILE A 510 -28.12 24.71 5.53
C ILE A 510 -29.36 23.83 5.72
N GLY A 511 -29.18 22.50 5.75
CA GLY A 511 -30.27 21.57 5.99
C GLY A 511 -30.96 21.75 7.33
N ARG A 512 -30.22 22.12 8.38
CA ARG A 512 -30.76 22.42 9.71
C ARG A 512 -31.52 23.75 9.77
N LEU A 513 -31.03 24.75 9.04
CA LEU A 513 -31.65 26.08 9.00
C LEU A 513 -32.85 26.16 8.05
N GLU A 514 -32.73 25.57 6.87
CA GLU A 514 -33.68 25.79 5.75
C GLU A 514 -34.53 24.55 5.39
N GLY A 515 -34.20 23.40 5.98
CA GLY A 515 -34.94 22.15 5.77
C GLY A 515 -34.46 21.30 4.60
N ILE A 516 -35.23 20.25 4.30
CA ILE A 516 -34.79 19.11 3.45
C ILE A 516 -34.56 19.51 1.98
N SER A 517 -35.35 20.46 1.45
CA SER A 517 -35.25 20.89 0.05
C SER A 517 -33.92 21.64 -0.22
N SER A 518 -33.56 22.58 0.66
CA SER A 518 -32.30 23.32 0.60
C SER A 518 -31.09 22.41 0.90
N TRP A 519 -31.25 21.48 1.85
CA TRP A 519 -30.26 20.45 2.12
C TRP A 519 -29.93 19.62 0.89
N LYS A 520 -30.96 19.10 0.20
CA LYS A 520 -30.77 18.31 -1.02
C LYS A 520 -30.04 19.10 -2.11
N LYS A 521 -30.37 20.40 -2.29
CA LYS A 521 -29.67 21.28 -3.24
C LYS A 521 -28.19 21.47 -2.85
N ALA A 522 -27.91 21.72 -1.57
CA ALA A 522 -26.55 21.89 -1.08
C ALA A 522 -25.74 20.59 -1.20
N LEU A 523 -26.33 19.43 -0.85
CA LEU A 523 -25.69 18.12 -1.04
C LEU A 523 -25.39 17.83 -2.52
N ASN A 524 -26.29 18.16 -3.45
CA ASN A 524 -26.05 18.02 -4.88
C ASN A 524 -24.83 18.84 -5.33
N SER A 525 -24.66 20.05 -4.82
CA SER A 525 -23.49 20.88 -5.10
C SER A 525 -22.20 20.23 -4.60
N VAL A 526 -22.21 19.65 -3.39
CA VAL A 526 -21.06 18.93 -2.84
C VAL A 526 -20.77 17.67 -3.63
N ALA A 527 -21.80 16.85 -3.94
CA ALA A 527 -21.66 15.62 -4.71
C ALA A 527 -21.08 15.88 -6.12
N SER A 528 -21.50 16.98 -6.79
CA SER A 528 -20.97 17.34 -8.11
C SER A 528 -19.52 17.86 -8.01
N LYS A 529 -19.27 18.83 -7.12
CA LYS A 529 -17.96 19.49 -7.02
C LYS A 529 -16.86 18.56 -6.50
N TYR A 530 -17.22 17.62 -5.63
CA TYR A 530 -16.25 16.74 -4.95
C TYR A 530 -16.53 15.27 -5.23
N SER A 531 -17.01 14.92 -6.41
CA SER A 531 -17.40 13.54 -6.79
C SER A 531 -16.30 12.49 -6.61
N ALA A 532 -15.04 12.90 -6.68
CA ALA A 532 -13.86 12.05 -6.47
C ALA A 532 -13.42 11.94 -5.00
N PHE A 533 -14.02 12.68 -4.09
CA PHE A 533 -13.68 12.70 -2.66
C PHE A 533 -14.70 11.91 -1.84
N GLU A 534 -14.28 11.44 -0.66
CA GLU A 534 -15.15 10.69 0.26
C GLU A 534 -16.43 11.48 0.62
N GLU A 535 -16.28 12.78 0.85
CA GLU A 535 -17.38 13.69 1.21
C GLU A 535 -18.41 13.87 0.06
N GLY A 536 -17.93 13.86 -1.18
CA GLY A 536 -18.80 13.90 -2.35
C GLY A 536 -19.60 12.61 -2.54
N ILE A 537 -18.96 11.47 -2.29
CA ILE A 537 -19.61 10.15 -2.29
C ILE A 537 -20.63 10.06 -1.14
N GLU A 538 -20.29 10.56 0.04
CA GLU A 538 -21.21 10.62 1.19
C GLU A 538 -22.42 11.48 0.88
N ALA A 539 -22.22 12.68 0.30
CA ALA A 539 -23.30 13.56 -0.14
C ALA A 539 -24.24 12.87 -1.13
N LYS A 540 -23.71 12.13 -2.11
CA LYS A 540 -24.50 11.35 -3.06
C LYS A 540 -25.31 10.27 -2.38
N ASN A 541 -24.69 9.49 -1.48
CA ASN A 541 -25.39 8.46 -0.71
C ASN A 541 -26.54 9.02 0.15
N LEU A 542 -26.37 10.23 0.69
CA LEU A 542 -27.42 10.93 1.43
C LEU A 542 -28.58 11.36 0.52
N ILE A 543 -28.28 11.86 -0.68
CA ILE A 543 -29.27 12.21 -1.68
C ILE A 543 -30.10 10.99 -2.07
N ASP A 544 -29.44 9.86 -2.39
CA ASP A 544 -30.10 8.61 -2.75
C ASP A 544 -31.03 8.12 -1.62
N LYS A 545 -30.61 8.26 -0.36
CA LYS A 545 -31.45 7.96 0.82
C LYS A 545 -32.67 8.88 0.92
N ILE A 546 -32.47 10.20 0.72
CA ILE A 546 -33.57 11.17 0.74
C ILE A 546 -34.59 10.84 -0.36
N GLU A 547 -34.11 10.53 -1.57
CA GLU A 547 -34.97 10.17 -2.69
C GLU A 547 -35.74 8.86 -2.47
N SER A 548 -35.08 7.85 -1.90
CA SER A 548 -35.74 6.59 -1.55
C SER A 548 -36.84 6.76 -0.51
N LEU A 549 -36.66 7.69 0.42
CA LEU A 549 -37.68 8.01 1.43
C LEU A 549 -38.85 8.84 0.85
N GLN A 550 -38.56 9.72 -0.13
CA GLN A 550 -39.59 10.52 -0.81
C GLN A 550 -40.41 9.70 -1.82
N ASN A 551 -39.83 8.63 -2.38
CA ASN A 551 -40.52 7.72 -3.32
C ASN A 551 -41.32 6.60 -2.63
N LEU A 552 -41.33 6.53 -1.30
CA LEU A 552 -42.25 5.67 -0.55
C LEU A 552 -43.61 6.37 -0.59
N ASP A 553 -44.47 5.93 -1.51
CA ASP A 553 -45.87 6.38 -1.60
C ASP A 553 -46.50 6.34 -0.22
N ASP A 554 -47.14 7.43 0.18
CA ASP A 554 -47.76 7.63 1.48
C ASP A 554 -48.80 6.56 1.87
N ASN A 555 -49.24 5.73 0.92
CA ASN A 555 -50.31 4.74 1.13
C ASN A 555 -49.83 3.31 1.47
N SER A 556 -48.52 3.03 1.47
CA SER A 556 -47.99 1.68 1.70
C SER A 556 -47.11 1.50 2.94
N VAL A 557 -46.76 2.57 3.64
CA VAL A 557 -45.84 2.51 4.80
C VAL A 557 -46.68 2.58 6.09
N ILE A 558 -46.81 1.45 6.76
CA ILE A 558 -47.29 1.42 8.14
C ILE A 558 -46.15 1.91 9.02
N TYR A 559 -46.20 3.17 9.43
CA TYR A 559 -45.27 3.72 10.40
C TYR A 559 -45.48 3.03 11.75
N LYS A 560 -44.41 2.45 12.30
CA LYS A 560 -44.46 1.76 13.60
C LYS A 560 -44.05 2.63 14.78
N ASN A 561 -43.48 3.80 14.50
CA ASN A 561 -43.03 4.74 15.53
C ASN A 561 -43.37 6.17 15.09
N TYR A 562 -44.23 6.80 15.82
CA TYR A 562 -44.59 8.20 15.65
C TYR A 562 -43.89 9.04 16.70
N LYS A 563 -43.65 10.31 16.36
CA LYS A 563 -43.15 11.32 17.29
C LYS A 563 -44.14 12.48 17.31
N TRP A 564 -44.48 12.94 18.49
CA TRP A 564 -45.29 14.15 18.63
C TRP A 564 -44.35 15.31 18.98
N ILE A 565 -44.37 16.38 18.17
CA ILE A 565 -43.44 17.50 18.28
C ILE A 565 -44.22 18.76 18.62
N PHE A 566 -43.82 19.43 19.70
CA PHE A 566 -44.34 20.72 20.11
C PHE A 566 -43.25 21.78 19.88
N PRO A 567 -43.41 22.69 18.88
CA PRO A 567 -42.44 23.76 18.63
C PRO A 567 -42.68 24.93 19.60
N PHE A 568 -41.60 25.46 20.18
CA PHE A 568 -41.57 26.67 21.01
C PHE A 568 -40.51 27.63 20.52
N GLU A 569 -40.76 28.93 20.62
CA GLU A 569 -39.73 29.95 20.40
C GLU A 569 -38.72 29.91 21.56
N SER A 570 -37.44 29.92 21.22
CA SER A 570 -36.33 29.80 22.21
C SER A 570 -36.28 30.98 23.21
N SER A 571 -36.93 32.09 22.90
CA SER A 571 -37.06 33.26 23.79
C SER A 571 -37.82 32.98 25.10
N ASN A 572 -38.62 31.91 25.16
CA ASN A 572 -39.55 31.67 26.27
C ASN A 572 -39.15 30.46 27.14
N ASN A 573 -37.92 30.46 27.63
CA ASN A 573 -37.31 29.34 28.39
C ASN A 573 -38.16 28.85 29.59
N LYS A 574 -38.80 29.75 30.33
CA LYS A 574 -39.64 29.37 31.51
C LYS A 574 -40.84 28.56 31.10
N ALA A 575 -41.54 28.94 29.99
CA ALA A 575 -42.67 28.22 29.50
C ALA A 575 -42.27 26.84 28.94
N ILE A 576 -41.14 26.77 28.25
CA ILE A 576 -40.59 25.53 27.71
C ILE A 576 -40.27 24.54 28.85
N ASP A 577 -39.58 24.97 29.89
CA ASP A 577 -39.17 24.10 31.02
C ASP A 577 -40.39 23.64 31.83
N THR A 578 -41.41 24.52 32.01
CA THR A 578 -42.65 24.17 32.67
C THR A 578 -43.41 23.11 31.86
N PHE A 579 -43.60 23.34 30.56
CA PHE A 579 -44.27 22.41 29.68
C PHE A 579 -43.51 21.08 29.54
N TYR A 580 -42.18 21.11 29.41
CA TYR A 580 -41.34 19.90 29.38
C TYR A 580 -41.55 19.05 30.64
N SER A 581 -41.48 19.69 31.81
CA SER A 581 -41.66 19.00 33.10
C SER A 581 -43.04 18.41 33.27
N GLN A 582 -44.09 19.14 32.82
CA GLN A 582 -45.46 18.69 32.85
C GLN A 582 -45.70 17.50 31.90
N ILE A 583 -45.27 17.61 30.63
CA ILE A 583 -45.39 16.53 29.63
C ILE A 583 -44.60 15.28 30.07
N LYS A 584 -43.42 15.45 30.61
CA LYS A 584 -42.60 14.34 31.11
C LYS A 584 -43.28 13.59 32.25
N ARG A 585 -43.96 14.33 33.14
CA ARG A 585 -44.71 13.73 34.24
C ARG A 585 -45.93 12.99 33.72
N GLU A 586 -46.71 13.60 32.82
CA GLU A 586 -47.91 12.99 32.26
C GLU A 586 -47.62 11.74 31.44
N THR A 587 -46.59 11.80 30.56
CA THR A 587 -46.17 10.64 29.75
C THR A 587 -45.67 9.47 30.59
N SER A 588 -45.03 9.72 31.73
CA SER A 588 -44.58 8.66 32.66
C SER A 588 -45.74 7.95 33.37
N ILE A 589 -46.88 8.61 33.49
CA ILE A 589 -48.11 8.03 34.05
C ILE A 589 -48.81 7.13 33.03
N TYR A 590 -48.77 7.51 31.73
CA TYR A 590 -49.48 6.79 30.68
C TYR A 590 -48.75 5.52 30.21
N SER A 591 -47.45 5.55 30.04
CA SER A 591 -46.69 4.37 29.62
C SER A 591 -45.17 4.52 29.81
N ASN A 592 -44.55 3.48 30.32
CA ASN A 592 -43.06 3.38 30.43
C ASN A 592 -42.33 3.31 29.07
N SER A 593 -43.08 3.15 27.96
CA SER A 593 -42.53 3.10 26.61
C SER A 593 -42.40 4.49 25.96
N LEU A 594 -43.01 5.51 26.53
CA LEU A 594 -42.94 6.88 26.05
C LEU A 594 -41.76 7.59 26.71
N SER A 595 -40.99 8.32 25.92
CA SER A 595 -39.93 9.19 26.42
C SER A 595 -40.07 10.60 25.84
N VAL A 596 -39.67 11.59 26.63
CA VAL A 596 -39.78 13.01 26.24
C VAL A 596 -38.40 13.58 26.17
N SER A 597 -38.06 14.22 25.05
CA SER A 597 -36.81 14.99 24.86
C SER A 597 -37.12 16.48 24.68
N LYS A 598 -36.11 17.31 25.03
CA LYS A 598 -36.09 18.73 24.72
C LYS A 598 -34.96 18.93 23.75
N ASP A 599 -35.26 19.22 22.50
CA ASP A 599 -34.31 19.28 21.38
C ASP A 599 -34.25 20.72 20.86
N ASN A 600 -33.06 21.35 20.91
CA ASN A 600 -32.87 22.66 20.26
C ASN A 600 -32.81 22.45 18.77
N TYR A 601 -33.80 22.93 18.03
CA TYR A 601 -33.86 22.78 16.58
C TYR A 601 -32.97 23.79 15.87
N ASN A 602 -33.01 25.05 16.32
CA ASN A 602 -32.14 26.14 15.88
C ASN A 602 -32.10 27.24 16.97
N GLU A 603 -31.53 28.41 16.67
CA GLU A 603 -31.45 29.54 17.60
C GLU A 603 -32.84 30.07 17.98
N ASP A 604 -33.83 29.94 17.09
CA ASP A 604 -35.16 30.51 17.24
C ASP A 604 -36.16 29.53 17.84
N TYR A 605 -35.95 28.21 17.66
CA TYR A 605 -36.97 27.19 18.03
C TYR A 605 -36.38 26.05 18.87
N VAL A 606 -37.09 25.68 19.92
CA VAL A 606 -36.88 24.50 20.74
C VAL A 606 -38.07 23.56 20.56
N PHE A 607 -37.81 22.28 20.31
CA PHE A 607 -38.83 21.25 20.20
C PHE A 607 -38.92 20.40 21.47
N ILE A 608 -40.13 20.21 22.00
CA ILE A 608 -40.38 19.15 22.95
C ILE A 608 -41.00 17.98 22.18
N VAL A 609 -40.34 16.83 22.26
CA VAL A 609 -40.68 15.68 21.43
C VAL A 609 -41.07 14.49 22.32
N ILE A 610 -42.23 13.93 22.07
CA ILE A 610 -42.65 12.66 22.68
C ILE A 610 -42.33 11.55 21.70
N HIS A 611 -41.52 10.57 22.16
CA HIS A 611 -41.07 9.41 21.39
C HIS A 611 -41.76 8.15 21.87
N GLY A 612 -41.81 7.12 20.98
CA GLY A 612 -42.30 5.78 21.33
C GLY A 612 -43.79 5.59 21.12
N ILE A 613 -44.47 6.50 20.41
CA ILE A 613 -45.88 6.39 20.05
C ILE A 613 -45.99 5.33 18.94
N ARG A 614 -46.77 4.26 19.20
CA ARG A 614 -46.88 3.12 18.27
C ARG A 614 -48.12 3.20 17.40
N ASP A 615 -49.17 3.84 17.88
CA ASP A 615 -50.44 4.05 17.16
C ASP A 615 -50.84 5.51 17.33
N LEU A 616 -51.48 6.09 16.30
CA LEU A 616 -52.00 7.46 16.30
C LEU A 616 -53.40 7.47 16.88
#